data_19ae2b2723f06d728f79d24c62823068
#
_entry.id   19ae2b2723f06d728f79d24c62823068
#
_cell.length_a   1.000
_cell.length_b   1.000
_cell.length_c   1.000
_cell.angle_alpha   90.00
_cell.angle_beta   90.00
_cell.angle_gamma   90.00
#
_symmetry.space_group_name_H-M   'P 1'
#
loop_
_entity.id
_entity.type
_entity.pdbx_description
1 polymer ?
#
loop_
_entity_poly.entity_id
_entity_poly.type
_entity_poly.pdbx_seq_one_letter_code
_entity_poly.pdbx_strand_id
1 'polypeptide(L)'
;MSNKKIGIIVGIVVAVVLIGFGALFFFRKRNNYRLLKIYEFDGEGSVTRDKKGSITPYTNMVLESGDSIKLNTGKMSLMADEDKFIYLDEGTEIDLVAKGNSKNSKTSIELKSGGITNDIRNKLSNDSSYDINTPNSTMSVRGTMYYVYYYIVDGVRYTRVVVFEGKVATKLRYKDGTVSDEEVYVEKGKEVLIYEDGKTTDYVSDPTDIDFSTIPPTVIEVVQDAKDDGRDVALGLGNKVIVTFMYNGSVFGTQVIDKGDKATKPTLSPAASGSWQWDFDKEIEEDTTIEWK
;
A
#
# COMPACT_ATOMS: atom_id res chain seq x y z
N MET A 1 -40.44 39.66 -38.20
CA MET A 1 -39.21 38.89 -38.47
C MET A 1 -39.54 37.78 -39.44
N SER A 2 -38.74 37.58 -40.50
CA SER A 2 -39.02 36.52 -41.49
C SER A 2 -38.84 35.15 -40.84
N ASN A 3 -39.73 34.18 -41.12
CA ASN A 3 -39.69 32.81 -40.61
C ASN A 3 -38.32 32.13 -40.82
N LYS A 4 -37.55 32.51 -41.85
CA LYS A 4 -36.15 32.08 -42.04
C LYS A 4 -35.21 32.57 -40.95
N LYS A 5 -35.34 33.79 -40.46
CA LYS A 5 -34.50 34.33 -39.38
C LYS A 5 -34.79 33.67 -38.04
N ILE A 6 -36.04 33.32 -37.78
CA ILE A 6 -36.44 32.60 -36.57
C ILE A 6 -35.86 31.17 -36.58
N GLY A 7 -35.91 30.46 -37.72
CA GLY A 7 -35.33 29.13 -37.85
C GLY A 7 -33.80 29.11 -37.61
N ILE A 8 -33.09 30.13 -38.10
CA ILE A 8 -31.63 30.24 -37.89
C ILE A 8 -31.31 30.48 -36.39
N ILE A 9 -32.05 31.37 -35.72
CA ILE A 9 -31.85 31.67 -34.30
C ILE A 9 -32.12 30.42 -33.43
N VAL A 10 -33.21 29.71 -33.71
CA VAL A 10 -33.54 28.45 -33.01
C VAL A 10 -32.45 27.39 -33.24
N GLY A 11 -31.94 27.23 -34.45
CA GLY A 11 -30.83 26.32 -34.76
C GLY A 11 -29.55 26.63 -33.99
N ILE A 12 -29.18 27.93 -33.87
CA ILE A 12 -28.01 28.36 -33.11
C ILE A 12 -28.20 28.09 -31.60
N VAL A 13 -29.38 28.40 -31.05
CA VAL A 13 -29.67 28.12 -29.62
C VAL A 13 -29.58 26.63 -29.31
N VAL A 14 -30.15 25.75 -30.15
CA VAL A 14 -30.08 24.31 -29.99
C VAL A 14 -28.62 23.81 -30.06
N ALA A 15 -27.83 24.34 -31.02
CA ALA A 15 -26.40 23.99 -31.13
C ALA A 15 -25.60 24.38 -29.88
N VAL A 16 -25.82 25.60 -29.35
CA VAL A 16 -25.15 26.06 -28.12
C VAL A 16 -25.55 25.23 -26.91
N VAL A 17 -26.81 24.85 -26.79
CA VAL A 17 -27.29 23.97 -25.71
C VAL A 17 -26.68 22.59 -25.82
N LEU A 18 -26.57 21.99 -27.03
CA LEU A 18 -25.95 20.70 -27.24
C LEU A 18 -24.43 20.72 -26.95
N ILE A 19 -23.74 21.80 -27.35
CA ILE A 19 -22.30 21.97 -27.03
C ILE A 19 -22.14 22.16 -25.52
N GLY A 20 -22.99 22.96 -24.86
CA GLY A 20 -22.98 23.11 -23.40
C GLY A 20 -23.23 21.81 -22.65
N PHE A 21 -24.20 20.99 -23.09
CA PHE A 21 -24.46 19.66 -22.53
C PHE A 21 -23.29 18.69 -22.80
N GLY A 22 -22.72 18.70 -23.99
CA GLY A 22 -21.54 17.91 -24.33
C GLY A 22 -20.32 18.28 -23.48
N ALA A 23 -20.09 19.58 -23.30
CA ALA A 23 -19.01 20.07 -22.45
C ALA A 23 -19.22 19.70 -20.97
N LEU A 24 -20.45 19.90 -20.43
CA LEU A 24 -20.80 19.51 -19.05
C LEU A 24 -20.67 17.99 -18.84
N PHE A 25 -21.06 17.18 -19.82
CA PHE A 25 -20.92 15.72 -19.76
C PHE A 25 -19.44 15.31 -19.81
N PHE A 26 -18.64 15.97 -20.64
CA PHE A 26 -17.20 15.72 -20.75
C PHE A 26 -16.44 16.16 -19.49
N PHE A 27 -16.77 17.32 -18.92
CA PHE A 27 -16.21 17.79 -17.65
C PHE A 27 -16.64 16.91 -16.48
N ARG A 28 -17.88 16.45 -16.44
CA ARG A 28 -18.39 15.53 -15.41
C ARG A 28 -17.72 14.18 -15.47
N LYS A 29 -17.44 13.64 -16.68
CA LYS A 29 -16.71 12.39 -16.88
C LYS A 29 -15.23 12.52 -16.49
N ARG A 30 -14.63 13.68 -16.74
CA ARG A 30 -13.23 13.97 -16.39
C ARG A 30 -13.00 14.14 -14.88
N ASN A 31 -14.00 14.61 -14.14
CA ASN A 31 -13.92 14.76 -12.67
C ASN A 31 -14.17 13.45 -11.90
N ASN A 32 -14.55 12.37 -12.59
CA ASN A 32 -14.80 11.06 -11.96
C ASN A 32 -13.67 10.06 -12.22
N TYR A 33 -12.56 10.51 -12.82
CA TYR A 33 -11.42 9.63 -13.08
C TYR A 33 -10.54 9.54 -11.83
N ARG A 34 -10.21 8.32 -11.44
CA ARG A 34 -9.19 8.01 -10.42
C ARG A 34 -8.03 7.29 -11.10
N LEU A 35 -6.81 7.73 -10.79
CA LEU A 35 -5.61 7.07 -11.25
C LEU A 35 -5.30 5.91 -10.32
N LEU A 36 -5.46 4.69 -10.81
CA LEU A 36 -5.07 3.46 -10.14
C LEU A 36 -4.15 2.71 -11.07
N LYS A 37 -2.96 2.36 -10.63
CA LYS A 37 -2.02 1.59 -11.46
C LYS A 37 -1.05 0.76 -10.62
N ILE A 38 -0.50 -0.27 -11.23
CA ILE A 38 0.74 -0.89 -10.76
C ILE A 38 1.85 0.14 -11.00
N TYR A 39 2.49 0.60 -9.93
CA TYR A 39 3.56 1.61 -10.02
C TYR A 39 4.88 0.95 -10.38
N GLU A 40 5.18 -0.17 -9.73
CA GLU A 40 6.36 -0.99 -9.96
C GLU A 40 5.98 -2.47 -9.88
N PHE A 41 6.59 -3.30 -10.72
CA PHE A 41 6.42 -4.74 -10.69
C PHE A 41 7.68 -5.43 -11.23
N ASP A 42 8.22 -6.35 -10.43
CA ASP A 42 9.28 -7.28 -10.80
C ASP A 42 9.04 -8.60 -10.06
N GLY A 43 8.81 -9.68 -10.79
CA GLY A 43 8.52 -10.99 -10.22
C GLY A 43 7.35 -11.72 -10.86
N GLU A 44 6.63 -12.51 -10.07
CA GLU A 44 5.50 -13.31 -10.50
C GLU A 44 4.23 -12.91 -9.76
N GLY A 45 3.14 -12.71 -10.51
CA GLY A 45 1.85 -12.32 -9.95
C GLY A 45 0.72 -12.40 -10.96
N SER A 46 -0.46 -11.99 -10.55
CA SER A 46 -1.64 -11.91 -11.42
C SER A 46 -2.57 -10.77 -11.01
N VAL A 47 -3.25 -10.22 -12.01
CA VAL A 47 -4.41 -9.33 -11.82
C VAL A 47 -5.62 -10.05 -12.40
N THR A 48 -6.62 -10.36 -11.58
CA THR A 48 -7.87 -10.96 -12.01
C THR A 48 -8.92 -9.88 -12.12
N ARG A 49 -9.56 -9.79 -13.27
CA ARG A 49 -10.58 -8.79 -13.59
C ARG A 49 -11.85 -9.48 -14.08
N ASP A 50 -12.99 -9.10 -13.49
CA ASP A 50 -14.31 -9.58 -13.94
C ASP A 50 -14.42 -9.44 -15.46
N LYS A 51 -14.84 -10.48 -16.16
CA LYS A 51 -14.98 -10.56 -17.63
C LYS A 51 -13.71 -10.71 -18.45
N LYS A 52 -12.51 -10.43 -17.90
CA LYS A 52 -11.22 -10.54 -18.64
C LYS A 52 -10.36 -11.70 -18.15
N GLY A 53 -10.72 -12.31 -17.00
CA GLY A 53 -9.95 -13.37 -16.38
C GLY A 53 -8.62 -12.88 -15.79
N SER A 54 -7.62 -13.76 -15.73
CA SER A 54 -6.30 -13.46 -15.18
C SER A 54 -5.41 -12.79 -16.23
N ILE A 55 -4.75 -11.72 -15.83
CA ILE A 55 -3.85 -10.89 -16.64
C ILE A 55 -2.47 -10.89 -15.96
N THR A 56 -1.40 -11.05 -16.74
CA THR A 56 -0.04 -10.88 -16.22
C THR A 56 0.22 -9.41 -15.90
N PRO A 57 0.62 -9.05 -14.67
CA PRO A 57 0.90 -7.67 -14.31
C PRO A 57 2.15 -7.13 -15.03
N TYR A 58 2.21 -5.81 -15.18
CA TYR A 58 3.36 -5.09 -15.68
C TYR A 58 3.38 -3.67 -15.12
N THR A 59 4.55 -3.07 -15.03
CA THR A 59 4.74 -1.68 -14.55
C THR A 59 3.93 -0.69 -15.39
N ASN A 60 3.22 0.23 -14.71
CA ASN A 60 2.25 1.18 -15.26
C ASN A 60 0.94 0.56 -15.79
N MET A 61 0.65 -0.72 -15.53
CA MET A 61 -0.66 -1.30 -15.82
C MET A 61 -1.77 -0.55 -15.07
N VAL A 62 -2.77 -0.07 -15.80
CA VAL A 62 -3.94 0.59 -15.20
C VAL A 62 -4.83 -0.45 -14.54
N LEU A 63 -5.17 -0.20 -13.28
CA LEU A 63 -6.08 -1.01 -12.47
C LEU A 63 -7.51 -0.46 -12.53
N GLU A 64 -8.47 -1.35 -12.38
CA GLU A 64 -9.90 -1.03 -12.30
C GLU A 64 -10.43 -1.36 -10.90
N SER A 65 -11.47 -0.64 -10.47
CA SER A 65 -12.17 -1.01 -9.23
C SER A 65 -12.82 -2.39 -9.38
N GLY A 66 -12.52 -3.30 -8.47
CA GLY A 66 -12.92 -4.70 -8.51
C GLY A 66 -11.83 -5.66 -9.00
N ASP A 67 -10.64 -5.16 -9.33
CA ASP A 67 -9.51 -6.03 -9.60
C ASP A 67 -9.06 -6.78 -8.34
N SER A 68 -8.79 -8.08 -8.49
CA SER A 68 -8.10 -8.90 -7.51
C SER A 68 -6.63 -9.02 -7.93
N ILE A 69 -5.72 -8.67 -7.03
CA ILE A 69 -4.29 -8.58 -7.30
C ILE A 69 -3.55 -9.56 -6.40
N LYS A 70 -2.68 -10.37 -6.99
CA LYS A 70 -1.86 -11.34 -6.28
C LYS A 70 -0.41 -11.20 -6.67
N LEU A 71 0.47 -11.06 -5.68
CA LEU A 71 1.91 -11.18 -5.81
C LEU A 71 2.33 -12.54 -5.27
N ASN A 72 2.94 -13.38 -6.10
CA ASN A 72 3.48 -14.65 -5.66
C ASN A 72 4.92 -14.49 -5.14
N THR A 73 5.79 -13.89 -5.96
CA THR A 73 7.21 -13.62 -5.62
C THR A 73 7.65 -12.30 -6.21
N GLY A 74 8.68 -11.69 -5.61
CA GLY A 74 9.28 -10.45 -6.08
C GLY A 74 8.68 -9.19 -5.45
N LYS A 75 8.64 -8.10 -6.20
CA LYS A 75 8.19 -6.78 -5.72
C LYS A 75 7.00 -6.28 -6.54
N MET A 76 6.01 -5.73 -5.86
CA MET A 76 4.89 -5.02 -6.50
C MET A 76 4.48 -3.85 -5.62
N SER A 77 4.37 -2.68 -6.24
CA SER A 77 3.73 -1.54 -5.62
C SER A 77 2.61 -0.99 -6.50
N LEU A 78 1.55 -0.50 -5.85
CA LEU A 78 0.41 0.13 -6.50
C LEU A 78 0.40 1.61 -6.16
N MET A 79 -0.12 2.43 -7.07
CA MET A 79 -0.33 3.85 -6.83
C MET A 79 -1.79 4.22 -7.04
N ALA A 80 -2.36 4.93 -6.08
CA ALA A 80 -3.71 5.49 -6.17
C ALA A 80 -3.66 7.01 -5.99
N ASP A 81 -4.28 7.76 -6.94
CA ASP A 81 -4.42 9.22 -6.90
C ASP A 81 -3.09 9.99 -6.73
N GLU A 82 -1.96 9.43 -7.21
CA GLU A 82 -0.60 10.03 -7.20
C GLU A 82 0.02 10.24 -5.80
N ASP A 83 -0.72 10.06 -4.72
CA ASP A 83 -0.28 10.33 -3.34
C ASP A 83 -0.46 9.15 -2.37
N LYS A 84 -0.91 8.01 -2.86
CA LYS A 84 -1.12 6.80 -2.06
C LYS A 84 -0.40 5.63 -2.70
N PHE A 85 0.55 5.05 -1.98
CA PHE A 85 1.31 3.90 -2.42
C PHE A 85 1.00 2.70 -1.54
N ILE A 86 0.87 1.53 -2.17
CA ILE A 86 0.60 0.26 -1.52
C ILE A 86 1.67 -0.72 -1.97
N TYR A 87 2.55 -1.13 -1.07
CA TYR A 87 3.62 -2.09 -1.33
C TYR A 87 3.16 -3.45 -0.85
N LEU A 88 3.21 -4.45 -1.70
CA LEU A 88 2.79 -5.81 -1.41
C LEU A 88 4.00 -6.67 -1.05
N ASP A 89 3.90 -7.42 0.05
CA ASP A 89 4.85 -8.50 0.35
C ASP A 89 4.59 -9.71 -0.54
N GLU A 90 5.57 -10.60 -0.67
CA GLU A 90 5.40 -11.88 -1.36
C GLU A 90 4.27 -12.71 -0.73
N GLY A 91 3.51 -13.41 -1.55
CA GLY A 91 2.35 -14.21 -1.14
C GLY A 91 1.09 -13.39 -0.81
N THR A 92 1.10 -12.09 -1.06
CA THR A 92 -0.03 -11.20 -0.78
C THR A 92 -1.12 -11.30 -1.85
N GLU A 93 -2.38 -11.34 -1.39
CA GLU A 93 -3.57 -11.24 -2.23
C GLU A 93 -4.52 -10.18 -1.68
N ILE A 94 -4.94 -9.26 -2.55
CA ILE A 94 -5.86 -8.17 -2.22
C ILE A 94 -6.97 -8.04 -3.27
N ASP A 95 -8.15 -7.55 -2.85
CA ASP A 95 -9.15 -6.96 -3.76
C ASP A 95 -9.16 -5.45 -3.59
N LEU A 96 -9.17 -4.72 -4.70
CA LEU A 96 -9.15 -3.28 -4.73
C LEU A 96 -10.51 -2.70 -5.12
N VAL A 97 -11.12 -1.93 -4.25
CA VAL A 97 -12.36 -1.19 -4.53
C VAL A 97 -12.09 0.31 -4.44
N ALA A 98 -12.28 1.00 -5.55
CA ALA A 98 -12.06 2.44 -5.63
C ALA A 98 -13.27 3.16 -6.23
N LYS A 99 -13.84 4.10 -5.49
CA LYS A 99 -15.02 4.89 -5.87
C LYS A 99 -14.74 6.39 -5.72
N GLY A 100 -15.61 7.21 -6.32
CA GLY A 100 -15.51 8.66 -6.25
C GLY A 100 -14.53 9.24 -7.26
N ASN A 101 -13.92 10.36 -6.93
CA ASN A 101 -12.94 11.08 -7.75
C ASN A 101 -11.77 11.55 -6.87
N SER A 102 -10.80 12.25 -7.45
CA SER A 102 -9.60 12.74 -6.72
C SER A 102 -9.89 13.66 -5.53
N LYS A 103 -11.06 14.31 -5.47
CA LYS A 103 -11.46 15.17 -4.35
C LYS A 103 -12.23 14.43 -3.26
N ASN A 104 -13.02 13.42 -3.65
CA ASN A 104 -13.89 12.62 -2.77
C ASN A 104 -13.58 11.15 -3.01
N SER A 105 -12.33 10.77 -2.76
CA SER A 105 -11.84 9.43 -3.04
C SER A 105 -12.26 8.45 -1.93
N LYS A 106 -12.81 7.31 -2.32
CA LYS A 106 -13.10 6.20 -1.41
C LYS A 106 -12.35 4.99 -1.90
N THR A 107 -11.35 4.57 -1.14
CA THR A 107 -10.53 3.39 -1.41
C THR A 107 -10.78 2.37 -0.33
N SER A 108 -11.06 1.14 -0.70
CA SER A 108 -11.15 0.00 0.21
C SER A 108 -10.31 -1.14 -0.37
N ILE A 109 -9.47 -1.71 0.46
CA ILE A 109 -8.63 -2.86 0.12
C ILE A 109 -9.04 -4.00 1.06
N GLU A 110 -9.43 -5.13 0.48
CA GLU A 110 -9.64 -6.39 1.22
C GLU A 110 -8.34 -7.19 1.14
N LEU A 111 -7.56 -7.23 2.21
CA LEU A 111 -6.35 -8.05 2.33
C LEU A 111 -6.77 -9.48 2.70
N LYS A 112 -6.63 -10.40 1.74
CA LYS A 112 -7.03 -11.81 1.91
C LYS A 112 -5.92 -12.67 2.50
N SER A 113 -4.65 -12.35 2.18
CA SER A 113 -3.46 -13.02 2.70
C SER A 113 -2.23 -12.14 2.57
N GLY A 114 -1.22 -12.36 3.41
CA GLY A 114 0.06 -11.69 3.34
C GLY A 114 0.07 -10.30 3.96
N GLY A 115 0.97 -9.43 3.49
CA GLY A 115 1.22 -8.11 4.05
C GLY A 115 1.22 -6.98 3.04
N ILE A 116 0.79 -5.82 3.48
CA ILE A 116 0.85 -4.58 2.70
C ILE A 116 1.37 -3.42 3.54
N THR A 117 2.31 -2.66 2.97
CA THR A 117 2.68 -1.36 3.51
C THR A 117 1.91 -0.27 2.77
N ASN A 118 1.24 0.59 3.51
CA ASN A 118 0.46 1.69 2.96
C ASN A 118 1.16 3.00 3.29
N ASP A 119 1.47 3.78 2.26
CA ASP A 119 2.05 5.12 2.36
C ASP A 119 1.07 6.15 1.81
N ILE A 120 0.34 6.82 2.69
CA ILE A 120 -0.64 7.85 2.34
C ILE A 120 -0.03 9.21 2.67
N ARG A 121 0.60 9.83 1.66
CA ARG A 121 1.45 11.02 1.80
C ARG A 121 0.68 12.28 2.14
N ASN A 122 -0.56 12.40 1.66
CA ASN A 122 -1.40 13.55 1.90
C ASN A 122 -2.56 13.22 2.82
N LYS A 123 -2.90 14.17 3.70
CA LYS A 123 -4.08 14.05 4.54
C LYS A 123 -5.35 13.97 3.68
N LEU A 124 -6.18 12.98 3.92
CA LEU A 124 -7.45 12.82 3.22
C LEU A 124 -8.40 13.97 3.48
N SER A 125 -9.16 14.38 2.45
CA SER A 125 -10.27 15.33 2.62
C SER A 125 -11.38 14.72 3.49
N ASN A 126 -12.25 15.57 4.04
CA ASN A 126 -13.33 15.11 4.93
C ASN A 126 -14.30 14.13 4.25
N ASP A 127 -14.46 14.22 2.92
CA ASP A 127 -15.37 13.38 2.14
C ASP A 127 -14.66 12.15 1.53
N SER A 128 -13.36 11.96 1.84
CA SER A 128 -12.56 10.84 1.37
C SER A 128 -12.38 9.80 2.47
N SER A 129 -12.29 8.52 2.09
CA SER A 129 -11.93 7.44 2.98
C SER A 129 -10.87 6.54 2.37
N TYR A 130 -10.06 5.92 3.23
CA TYR A 130 -9.11 4.88 2.90
C TYR A 130 -9.17 3.81 3.97
N ASP A 131 -9.68 2.66 3.58
CA ASP A 131 -10.00 1.58 4.49
C ASP A 131 -9.26 0.30 4.05
N ILE A 132 -8.64 -0.39 5.01
CA ILE A 132 -8.11 -1.73 4.82
C ILE A 132 -8.96 -2.69 5.65
N ASN A 133 -9.42 -3.74 5.01
CA ASN A 133 -10.16 -4.81 5.68
C ASN A 133 -9.36 -6.10 5.58
N THR A 134 -9.38 -6.87 6.65
CA THR A 134 -8.97 -8.27 6.69
C THR A 134 -10.16 -9.12 7.10
N PRO A 135 -10.08 -10.46 7.02
CA PRO A 135 -11.15 -11.30 7.51
C PRO A 135 -11.57 -11.10 8.97
N ASN A 136 -10.69 -10.50 9.80
CA ASN A 136 -10.97 -10.27 11.23
C ASN A 136 -10.76 -8.83 11.71
N SER A 137 -10.51 -7.87 10.82
CA SER A 137 -10.32 -6.47 11.21
C SER A 137 -10.74 -5.48 10.13
N THR A 138 -11.09 -4.27 10.53
CA THR A 138 -11.27 -3.11 9.68
C THR A 138 -10.42 -1.95 10.21
N MET A 139 -9.65 -1.32 9.34
CA MET A 139 -8.77 -0.20 9.65
C MET A 139 -9.11 0.99 8.78
N SER A 140 -9.21 2.17 9.40
CA SER A 140 -9.47 3.44 8.71
C SER A 140 -8.39 4.47 9.05
N VAL A 141 -7.96 5.25 8.06
CA VAL A 141 -6.84 6.19 8.18
C VAL A 141 -7.11 7.56 7.54
N ARG A 142 -6.29 8.56 7.94
CA ARG A 142 -6.35 9.93 7.39
C ARG A 142 -4.97 10.52 7.05
N GLY A 143 -4.11 9.83 6.32
CA GLY A 143 -2.74 10.25 6.05
C GLY A 143 -1.78 9.62 7.05
N THR A 144 -1.23 8.48 6.67
CA THR A 144 -0.57 7.56 7.60
C THR A 144 0.36 6.66 6.82
N MET A 145 1.52 6.33 7.38
CA MET A 145 2.34 5.22 6.91
C MET A 145 2.22 4.06 7.89
N TYR A 146 1.78 2.90 7.41
CA TYR A 146 1.53 1.75 8.26
C TYR A 146 1.61 0.44 7.48
N TYR A 147 1.92 -0.64 8.22
CA TYR A 147 1.98 -2.00 7.71
C TYR A 147 0.84 -2.83 8.29
N VAL A 148 0.22 -3.66 7.47
CA VAL A 148 -0.81 -4.61 7.86
C VAL A 148 -0.40 -5.98 7.37
N TYR A 149 -0.39 -6.97 8.27
CA TYR A 149 -0.09 -8.35 7.96
C TYR A 149 -1.19 -9.27 8.47
N TYR A 150 -1.82 -10.02 7.56
CA TYR A 150 -2.86 -11.00 7.88
C TYR A 150 -2.35 -12.41 7.64
N TYR A 151 -2.55 -13.28 8.63
CA TYR A 151 -2.14 -14.68 8.57
C TYR A 151 -3.03 -15.58 9.44
N ILE A 152 -2.95 -16.90 9.22
CA ILE A 152 -3.69 -17.92 9.96
C ILE A 152 -2.70 -18.93 10.54
N VAL A 153 -2.83 -19.24 11.83
CA VAL A 153 -2.09 -20.29 12.50
C VAL A 153 -3.09 -21.16 13.25
N ASP A 154 -3.08 -22.46 12.96
CA ASP A 154 -3.96 -23.47 13.59
C ASP A 154 -5.46 -23.11 13.56
N GLY A 155 -5.88 -22.44 12.49
CA GLY A 155 -7.27 -22.01 12.26
C GLY A 155 -7.65 -20.73 12.99
N VAL A 156 -6.75 -20.12 13.71
CA VAL A 156 -6.88 -18.81 14.35
C VAL A 156 -6.43 -17.72 13.38
N ARG A 157 -7.20 -16.65 13.28
CA ARG A 157 -6.92 -15.51 12.41
C ARG A 157 -6.20 -14.41 13.17
N TYR A 158 -5.14 -13.92 12.58
CA TYR A 158 -4.34 -12.85 13.12
C TYR A 158 -4.23 -11.71 12.12
N THR A 159 -4.41 -10.48 12.58
CA THR A 159 -4.01 -9.28 11.85
C THR A 159 -3.09 -8.46 12.74
N ARG A 160 -1.90 -8.15 12.25
CA ARG A 160 -0.96 -7.23 12.89
C ARG A 160 -1.04 -5.88 12.18
N VAL A 161 -1.12 -4.81 12.94
CA VAL A 161 -1.12 -3.42 12.43
C VAL A 161 0.01 -2.67 13.09
N VAL A 162 0.93 -2.14 12.28
CA VAL A 162 2.14 -1.41 12.73
C VAL A 162 2.10 -0.01 12.15
N VAL A 163 2.21 1.03 12.97
CA VAL A 163 2.08 2.43 12.52
C VAL A 163 3.41 3.17 12.61
N PHE A 164 3.95 3.53 11.46
CA PHE A 164 5.22 4.27 11.36
C PHE A 164 5.01 5.78 11.36
N GLU A 165 3.87 6.28 10.83
CA GLU A 165 3.52 7.70 10.83
C GLU A 165 2.02 7.86 10.96
N GLY A 166 1.58 8.88 11.71
CA GLY A 166 0.16 9.21 11.86
C GLY A 166 -0.57 8.30 12.84
N LYS A 167 -1.80 7.89 12.48
CA LYS A 167 -2.71 7.17 13.37
C LYS A 167 -3.67 6.30 12.58
N VAL A 168 -3.89 5.07 13.01
CA VAL A 168 -4.84 4.10 12.45
C VAL A 168 -5.94 3.83 13.47
N ALA A 169 -7.20 3.89 13.05
CA ALA A 169 -8.35 3.43 13.82
C ALA A 169 -8.64 1.97 13.42
N THR A 170 -8.62 1.07 14.39
CA THR A 170 -8.74 -0.38 14.18
C THR A 170 -9.95 -0.92 14.95
N LYS A 171 -10.75 -1.75 14.28
CA LYS A 171 -11.92 -2.44 14.85
C LYS A 171 -11.86 -3.93 14.55
N LEU A 172 -12.37 -4.74 15.45
CA LEU A 172 -12.60 -6.16 15.21
C LEU A 172 -13.72 -6.35 14.17
N ARG A 173 -13.54 -7.28 13.24
CA ARG A 173 -14.55 -7.74 12.28
C ARG A 173 -14.83 -9.21 12.56
N TYR A 174 -16.11 -9.53 12.86
CA TYR A 174 -16.54 -10.88 13.18
C TYR A 174 -16.76 -11.72 11.93
N LYS A 175 -16.85 -13.05 12.09
CA LYS A 175 -17.08 -14.00 10.99
C LYS A 175 -18.36 -13.77 10.20
N ASP A 176 -19.39 -13.23 10.83
CA ASP A 176 -20.65 -12.87 10.19
C ASP A 176 -20.57 -11.56 9.38
N GLY A 177 -19.41 -10.91 9.39
CA GLY A 177 -19.14 -9.63 8.69
C GLY A 177 -19.53 -8.40 9.49
N THR A 178 -20.08 -8.54 10.69
CA THR A 178 -20.34 -7.40 11.59
C THR A 178 -19.02 -6.85 12.12
N VAL A 179 -19.02 -5.57 12.49
CA VAL A 179 -17.84 -4.86 13.00
C VAL A 179 -18.13 -4.39 14.41
N SER A 180 -17.16 -4.54 15.31
CA SER A 180 -17.26 -4.07 16.71
C SER A 180 -17.51 -2.56 16.78
N ASP A 181 -18.31 -2.13 17.75
CA ASP A 181 -18.44 -0.71 18.09
C ASP A 181 -17.18 -0.17 18.78
N GLU A 182 -16.41 -1.03 19.44
CA GLU A 182 -15.16 -0.68 20.09
C GLU A 182 -14.08 -0.40 19.06
N GLU A 183 -13.38 0.72 19.21
CA GLU A 183 -12.33 1.19 18.32
C GLU A 183 -11.03 1.39 19.09
N VAL A 184 -9.96 0.75 18.61
CA VAL A 184 -8.61 0.92 19.14
C VAL A 184 -7.80 1.80 18.21
N TYR A 185 -7.21 2.85 18.79
CA TYR A 185 -6.35 3.76 18.06
C TYR A 185 -4.89 3.35 18.20
N VAL A 186 -4.24 3.11 17.06
CA VAL A 186 -2.80 2.80 16.98
C VAL A 186 -2.08 4.05 16.50
N GLU A 187 -1.23 4.61 17.32
CA GLU A 187 -0.47 5.84 17.03
C GLU A 187 0.93 5.50 16.51
N LYS A 188 1.62 6.53 15.97
CA LYS A 188 3.02 6.40 15.50
C LYS A 188 3.91 5.72 16.54
N GLY A 189 4.70 4.74 16.11
CA GLY A 189 5.62 3.97 16.96
C GLY A 189 4.96 2.83 17.72
N LYS A 190 3.69 2.56 17.45
CA LYS A 190 2.91 1.50 18.10
C LYS A 190 2.43 0.45 17.13
N GLU A 191 2.13 -0.73 17.69
CA GLU A 191 1.51 -1.84 16.97
C GLU A 191 0.43 -2.50 17.81
N VAL A 192 -0.50 -3.18 17.15
CA VAL A 192 -1.52 -4.03 17.77
C VAL A 192 -1.62 -5.37 17.03
N LEU A 193 -2.09 -6.38 17.78
CA LEU A 193 -2.46 -7.67 17.25
C LEU A 193 -3.96 -7.87 17.40
N ILE A 194 -4.63 -8.19 16.31
CA ILE A 194 -6.04 -8.58 16.28
C ILE A 194 -6.08 -10.10 16.20
N TYR A 195 -6.82 -10.70 17.12
CA TYR A 195 -6.94 -12.14 17.30
C TYR A 195 -8.41 -12.55 17.20
N GLU A 196 -8.70 -13.60 16.40
CA GLU A 196 -10.05 -14.14 16.27
C GLU A 196 -9.98 -15.66 16.05
N ASP A 197 -10.42 -16.45 17.05
CA ASP A 197 -10.52 -17.91 16.97
C ASP A 197 -11.97 -18.41 16.89
N GLY A 198 -12.93 -17.55 17.14
CA GLY A 198 -14.36 -17.86 17.14
C GLY A 198 -14.80 -18.82 18.27
N LYS A 199 -13.97 -19.02 19.30
CA LYS A 199 -14.23 -19.93 20.41
C LYS A 199 -14.11 -19.25 21.76
N THR A 200 -13.17 -18.30 21.89
CA THR A 200 -12.89 -17.56 23.11
C THR A 200 -13.19 -16.08 22.87
N THR A 201 -12.55 -15.21 23.62
CA THR A 201 -12.74 -13.77 23.47
C THR A 201 -11.89 -13.28 22.30
N ASP A 202 -12.55 -13.00 21.16
CA ASP A 202 -11.93 -12.27 20.07
C ASP A 202 -11.58 -10.86 20.54
N TYR A 203 -10.37 -10.36 20.22
CA TYR A 203 -9.94 -9.06 20.75
C TYR A 203 -8.96 -8.32 19.82
N VAL A 204 -8.85 -7.03 20.04
CA VAL A 204 -7.73 -6.18 19.60
C VAL A 204 -6.85 -5.94 20.83
N SER A 205 -5.55 -6.22 20.75
CA SER A 205 -4.63 -6.00 21.87
C SER A 205 -4.51 -4.50 22.20
N ASP A 206 -4.07 -4.20 23.42
CA ASP A 206 -3.58 -2.85 23.72
C ASP A 206 -2.39 -2.50 22.81
N PRO A 207 -2.24 -1.23 22.39
CA PRO A 207 -1.09 -0.79 21.60
C PRO A 207 0.23 -0.93 22.35
N THR A 208 1.18 -1.65 21.79
CA THR A 208 2.56 -1.81 22.30
C THR A 208 3.56 -1.07 21.41
N ASP A 209 4.79 -0.91 21.87
CA ASP A 209 5.88 -0.41 21.04
C ASP A 209 6.20 -1.38 19.89
N ILE A 210 6.59 -0.86 18.72
CA ILE A 210 6.91 -1.69 17.56
C ILE A 210 8.12 -2.58 17.87
N ASP A 211 7.96 -3.88 17.65
CA ASP A 211 9.10 -4.80 17.60
C ASP A 211 9.69 -4.81 16.18
N PHE A 212 10.64 -3.92 15.93
CA PHE A 212 11.32 -3.79 14.64
C PHE A 212 12.07 -5.06 14.22
N SER A 213 12.41 -5.95 15.16
CA SER A 213 13.13 -7.19 14.83
C SER A 213 12.30 -8.16 14.01
N THR A 214 10.99 -8.00 14.03
CA THR A 214 10.01 -8.86 13.35
C THR A 214 9.40 -8.21 12.11
N ILE A 215 9.81 -6.98 11.78
CA ILE A 215 9.33 -6.27 10.59
C ILE A 215 10.13 -6.78 9.36
N PRO A 216 9.45 -7.13 8.24
CA PRO A 216 10.14 -7.55 7.02
C PRO A 216 11.13 -6.49 6.51
N PRO A 217 12.31 -6.88 6.01
CA PRO A 217 13.30 -5.94 5.46
C PRO A 217 12.74 -5.03 4.37
N THR A 218 11.83 -5.54 3.52
CA THR A 218 11.15 -4.77 2.47
C THR A 218 10.29 -3.64 3.03
N VAL A 219 9.65 -3.85 4.17
CA VAL A 219 8.88 -2.81 4.89
C VAL A 219 9.83 -1.77 5.48
N ILE A 220 10.94 -2.22 6.09
CA ILE A 220 11.97 -1.32 6.65
C ILE A 220 12.56 -0.42 5.55
N GLU A 221 12.83 -0.97 4.35
CA GLU A 221 13.28 -0.21 3.18
C GLU A 221 12.34 0.95 2.85
N VAL A 222 11.04 0.68 2.74
CA VAL A 222 10.02 1.71 2.44
C VAL A 222 9.95 2.79 3.54
N VAL A 223 10.07 2.40 4.81
CA VAL A 223 10.05 3.35 5.95
C VAL A 223 11.35 4.17 5.98
N GLN A 224 12.50 3.56 5.66
CA GLN A 224 13.79 4.26 5.58
C GLN A 224 13.77 5.29 4.47
N ASP A 225 13.28 4.95 3.26
CA ASP A 225 13.13 5.90 2.16
C ASP A 225 12.29 7.12 2.58
N ALA A 226 11.19 6.89 3.29
CA ALA A 226 10.37 7.98 3.80
C ALA A 226 11.12 8.86 4.84
N LYS A 227 11.95 8.25 5.67
CA LYS A 227 12.79 8.98 6.63
C LYS A 227 13.86 9.80 5.93
N ASP A 228 14.49 9.25 4.88
CA ASP A 228 15.51 9.93 4.08
C ASP A 228 14.90 11.10 3.28
N ASP A 229 13.63 10.99 2.90
CA ASP A 229 12.81 12.08 2.35
C ASP A 229 12.43 13.15 3.39
N GLY A 230 12.89 13.02 4.64
CA GLY A 230 12.69 13.98 5.72
C GLY A 230 11.35 13.86 6.46
N ARG A 231 10.62 12.76 6.29
CA ARG A 231 9.37 12.50 7.02
C ARG A 231 9.64 12.06 8.45
N ASP A 232 8.74 12.43 9.35
CA ASP A 232 8.79 12.05 10.77
C ASP A 232 8.17 10.66 10.99
N VAL A 233 8.86 9.61 10.56
CA VAL A 233 8.45 8.22 10.72
C VAL A 233 9.10 7.56 11.95
N ALA A 234 8.38 6.65 12.59
CA ALA A 234 8.95 5.80 13.64
C ALA A 234 9.81 4.72 12.97
N LEU A 235 11.09 4.86 13.09
CA LEU A 235 12.08 3.86 12.70
C LEU A 235 13.14 3.81 13.81
N GLY A 236 12.94 2.91 14.76
CA GLY A 236 13.82 2.69 15.90
C GLY A 236 14.29 1.26 15.91
N LEU A 237 15.44 1.00 15.32
CA LEU A 237 15.98 -0.35 15.21
C LEU A 237 16.63 -0.85 16.51
N GLY A 238 16.62 -0.03 17.60
CA GLY A 238 17.25 -0.39 18.87
C GLY A 238 18.74 -0.67 18.70
N ASN A 239 19.16 -1.91 18.99
CA ASN A 239 20.52 -2.37 18.76
C ASN A 239 20.74 -2.95 17.35
N LYS A 240 19.82 -2.70 16.40
CA LYS A 240 19.95 -3.22 15.03
C LYS A 240 20.38 -2.11 14.06
N VAL A 241 20.97 -2.54 12.97
CA VAL A 241 21.43 -1.69 11.86
C VAL A 241 20.88 -2.24 10.54
N ILE A 242 20.73 -1.32 9.57
CA ILE A 242 20.31 -1.67 8.21
C ILE A 242 21.56 -1.81 7.35
N VAL A 243 21.62 -2.91 6.60
CA VAL A 243 22.61 -3.12 5.54
C VAL A 243 21.87 -3.03 4.20
N THR A 244 22.19 -2.01 3.42
CA THR A 244 21.60 -1.77 2.11
C THR A 244 22.55 -2.21 1.01
N PHE A 245 22.12 -3.13 0.16
CA PHE A 245 22.88 -3.59 -1.01
C PHE A 245 22.42 -2.78 -2.23
N MET A 246 23.38 -2.14 -2.92
CA MET A 246 23.12 -1.24 -4.05
C MET A 246 23.71 -1.77 -5.35
N TYR A 247 22.96 -1.61 -6.45
CA TYR A 247 23.44 -1.87 -7.80
C TYR A 247 22.96 -0.77 -8.75
N ASN A 248 23.89 -0.13 -9.47
CA ASN A 248 23.60 0.97 -10.40
C ASN A 248 22.74 2.10 -9.80
N GLY A 249 22.98 2.44 -8.52
CA GLY A 249 22.24 3.51 -7.81
C GLY A 249 20.83 3.11 -7.36
N SER A 250 20.45 1.84 -7.49
CA SER A 250 19.17 1.32 -7.02
C SER A 250 19.38 0.30 -5.91
N VAL A 251 18.44 0.22 -4.97
CA VAL A 251 18.47 -0.79 -3.90
C VAL A 251 18.24 -2.17 -4.51
N PHE A 252 19.18 -3.08 -4.29
CA PHE A 252 19.08 -4.49 -4.68
C PHE A 252 18.44 -5.34 -3.58
N GLY A 253 18.68 -4.99 -2.31
CA GLY A 253 18.08 -5.63 -1.16
C GLY A 253 18.59 -5.04 0.15
N THR A 254 17.94 -5.39 1.25
CA THR A 254 18.29 -4.94 2.59
C THR A 254 18.39 -6.11 3.56
N GLN A 255 19.19 -5.94 4.62
CA GLN A 255 19.24 -6.82 5.78
C GLN A 255 19.14 -5.97 7.05
N VAL A 256 18.41 -6.46 8.04
CA VAL A 256 18.38 -5.89 9.39
C VAL A 256 19.10 -6.87 10.31
N ILE A 257 20.23 -6.44 10.86
CA ILE A 257 21.11 -7.27 11.71
C ILE A 257 21.35 -6.59 13.06
N ASP A 258 21.76 -7.31 14.07
CA ASP A 258 22.21 -6.69 15.33
C ASP A 258 23.54 -5.98 15.13
N LYS A 259 23.78 -4.88 15.85
CA LYS A 259 25.08 -4.21 15.89
C LYS A 259 26.14 -5.18 16.38
N GLY A 260 27.28 -5.21 15.67
CA GLY A 260 28.34 -6.17 15.91
C GLY A 260 28.20 -7.47 15.11
N ASP A 261 27.06 -7.71 14.45
CA ASP A 261 26.91 -8.84 13.54
C ASP A 261 27.50 -8.56 12.16
N LYS A 262 27.64 -9.62 11.36
CA LYS A 262 28.14 -9.57 9.99
C LYS A 262 26.99 -9.63 9.00
N ALA A 263 27.07 -8.85 7.91
CA ALA A 263 26.13 -9.02 6.83
C ALA A 263 26.27 -10.38 6.14
N THR A 264 25.15 -10.94 5.74
CA THR A 264 25.14 -12.16 4.90
C THR A 264 25.23 -11.74 3.42
N LYS A 265 26.18 -12.32 2.70
CA LYS A 265 26.31 -12.06 1.27
C LYS A 265 25.05 -12.52 0.54
N PRO A 266 24.40 -11.64 -0.28
CA PRO A 266 23.25 -12.05 -1.07
C PRO A 266 23.55 -13.25 -1.96
N THR A 267 22.64 -14.21 -2.01
CA THR A 267 22.78 -15.43 -2.83
C THR A 267 22.63 -15.12 -4.33
N LEU A 268 21.83 -14.11 -4.66
CA LEU A 268 21.67 -13.62 -6.01
C LEU A 268 22.71 -12.53 -6.29
N SER A 269 23.19 -12.50 -7.54
CA SER A 269 24.08 -11.44 -8.03
C SER A 269 23.30 -10.53 -8.96
N PRO A 270 23.41 -9.20 -8.85
CA PRO A 270 22.68 -8.26 -9.70
C PRO A 270 23.16 -8.28 -11.17
N ALA A 271 24.38 -8.79 -11.42
CA ALA A 271 24.96 -8.93 -12.75
C ALA A 271 25.84 -10.17 -12.86
N ALA A 272 26.11 -10.63 -14.09
CA ALA A 272 26.93 -11.80 -14.38
C ALA A 272 28.43 -11.61 -14.04
N SER A 273 28.89 -10.37 -13.95
CA SER A 273 30.28 -10.03 -13.58
C SER A 273 30.30 -8.93 -12.54
N GLY A 274 31.28 -8.95 -11.65
CA GLY A 274 31.42 -8.01 -10.55
C GLY A 274 31.41 -8.68 -9.19
N SER A 275 31.45 -7.88 -8.15
CA SER A 275 31.39 -8.36 -6.76
C SER A 275 30.85 -7.26 -5.83
N TRP A 276 30.27 -7.70 -4.70
CA TRP A 276 29.94 -6.78 -3.60
C TRP A 276 31.22 -6.20 -3.02
N GLN A 277 31.29 -4.88 -2.90
CA GLN A 277 32.46 -4.15 -2.40
C GLN A 277 32.45 -4.10 -0.86
N TRP A 278 32.53 -5.27 -0.24
CA TRP A 278 32.49 -5.42 1.21
C TRP A 278 33.23 -6.68 1.65
N ASP A 279 33.86 -6.59 2.81
CA ASP A 279 34.41 -7.72 3.54
C ASP A 279 33.32 -8.31 4.45
N PHE A 280 32.71 -9.42 4.06
CA PHE A 280 31.62 -10.07 4.80
C PHE A 280 32.09 -10.73 6.12
N ASP A 281 33.36 -10.68 6.44
CA ASP A 281 33.87 -11.05 7.76
C ASP A 281 33.92 -9.88 8.74
N LYS A 282 33.66 -8.66 8.27
CA LYS A 282 33.64 -7.46 9.09
C LYS A 282 32.31 -7.30 9.82
N GLU A 283 32.38 -6.99 11.12
CA GLU A 283 31.25 -6.59 11.95
C GLU A 283 30.72 -5.22 11.55
N ILE A 284 29.40 -4.99 11.69
CA ILE A 284 28.70 -3.76 11.29
C ILE A 284 28.10 -3.12 12.54
N GLU A 285 28.52 -1.88 12.84
CA GLU A 285 28.11 -1.11 14.02
C GLU A 285 27.10 0.01 13.72
N GLU A 286 26.92 0.35 12.44
CA GLU A 286 26.03 1.41 11.98
C GLU A 286 25.41 1.05 10.63
N ASP A 287 24.35 1.77 10.24
CA ASP A 287 23.72 1.58 8.94
C ASP A 287 24.76 1.66 7.82
N THR A 288 24.80 0.65 6.98
CA THR A 288 25.88 0.43 6.02
C THR A 288 25.35 0.18 4.62
N THR A 289 25.92 0.89 3.64
CA THR A 289 25.61 0.65 2.23
C THR A 289 26.75 -0.13 1.57
N ILE A 290 26.40 -1.24 0.89
CA ILE A 290 27.32 -2.13 0.18
C ILE A 290 27.00 -2.08 -1.30
N GLU A 291 27.94 -1.67 -2.12
CA GLU A 291 27.75 -1.56 -3.56
C GLU A 291 28.28 -2.76 -4.34
N TRP A 292 27.60 -3.12 -5.42
CA TRP A 292 28.11 -4.02 -6.43
C TRP A 292 28.92 -3.26 -7.48
N LYS A 293 30.14 -3.70 -7.80
CA LYS A 293 31.03 -3.17 -8.86
C LYS A 293 31.69 -4.28 -9.63
#